data_40e0866fba737d44951b15ce0ba27751
#
_entry.id   40e0866fba737d44951b15ce0ba27751
#
_cell.length_a   1.000
_cell.length_b   1.000
_cell.length_c   1.000
_cell.angle_alpha   90.00
_cell.angle_beta   90.00
_cell.angle_gamma   90.00
#
_symmetry.space_group_name_H-M   'P 1'
#
loop_
_entity.id
_entity.type
_entity.pdbx_description
1 polymer ?
#
loop_
_entity_poly.entity_id
_entity_poly.type
_entity_poly.pdbx_seq_one_letter_code
_entity_poly.pdbx_strand_id
1 'polypeptide(L)'
;MILRAALVCVMAATPLAAQQVTSAPGGELRVLDKITGEVTDLTLATGETQKVGPLSVTLGDCRYPTDNPAGNAYAEMTIYYRDGADPVFRGWMIASAPALNAMEHPRYDVWVLRCMTP
;
A
#
# COMPACT_ATOMS: atom_id res chain seq x y z
N MET A 1 26.18 9.24 58.99
CA MET A 1 26.48 9.44 57.56
C MET A 1 25.59 8.50 56.75
N ILE A 2 24.61 9.03 56.08
CA ILE A 2 23.71 8.24 55.23
C ILE A 2 24.29 8.32 53.83
N LEU A 3 24.84 7.21 53.34
CA LEU A 3 25.23 7.06 51.93
C LEU A 3 23.97 6.90 51.09
N ARG A 4 23.58 7.94 50.36
CA ARG A 4 22.55 7.83 49.31
C ARG A 4 23.22 7.25 48.08
N ALA A 5 23.02 5.96 47.84
CA ALA A 5 23.33 5.37 46.57
C ALA A 5 22.31 5.87 45.52
N ALA A 6 22.76 6.75 44.65
CA ALA A 6 21.95 7.13 43.49
C ALA A 6 21.96 5.97 42.50
N LEU A 7 20.84 5.25 42.37
CA LEU A 7 20.65 4.22 41.38
C LEU A 7 20.48 4.94 40.02
N VAL A 8 21.54 5.01 39.25
CA VAL A 8 21.46 5.51 37.85
C VAL A 8 20.89 4.39 36.99
N CYS A 9 19.57 4.43 36.71
CA CYS A 9 18.95 3.60 35.71
C CYS A 9 19.45 4.06 34.31
N VAL A 10 20.47 3.38 33.76
CA VAL A 10 20.84 3.56 32.39
C VAL A 10 19.79 2.84 31.53
N MET A 11 18.83 3.58 31.00
CA MET A 11 17.95 3.08 29.96
C MET A 11 18.77 2.91 28.69
N ALA A 12 19.15 1.67 28.38
CA ALA A 12 19.72 1.33 27.08
C ALA A 12 18.59 1.47 26.04
N ALA A 13 18.61 2.57 25.29
CA ALA A 13 17.75 2.72 24.13
C ALA A 13 18.25 1.76 23.04
N THR A 14 17.57 0.62 22.85
CA THR A 14 17.81 -0.23 21.69
C THR A 14 17.24 0.47 20.46
N PRO A 15 18.02 0.72 19.39
CA PRO A 15 17.46 1.27 18.15
C PRO A 15 16.47 0.27 17.59
N LEU A 16 15.21 0.70 17.42
CA LEU A 16 14.22 -0.04 16.64
C LEU A 16 14.68 -0.01 15.18
N ALA A 17 15.10 -1.16 14.67
CA ALA A 17 15.38 -1.29 13.25
C ALA A 17 14.08 -1.14 12.47
N ALA A 18 13.90 0.00 11.78
CA ALA A 18 12.80 0.19 10.87
C ALA A 18 12.98 -0.73 9.66
N GLN A 19 11.90 -1.39 9.23
CA GLN A 19 11.90 -2.20 8.01
C GLN A 19 12.29 -1.31 6.83
N GLN A 20 13.31 -1.71 6.08
CA GLN A 20 13.69 -1.03 4.85
C GLN A 20 12.82 -1.51 3.69
N VAL A 21 12.39 -0.55 2.89
CA VAL A 21 11.60 -0.79 1.69
C VAL A 21 12.29 -0.20 0.48
N THR A 22 12.03 -0.80 -0.66
CA THR A 22 12.55 -0.38 -1.97
C THR A 22 11.37 -0.05 -2.88
N SER A 23 11.44 1.06 -3.60
CA SER A 23 10.45 1.42 -4.61
C SER A 23 10.66 0.59 -5.87
N ALA A 24 9.59 -0.03 -6.33
CA ALA A 24 9.54 -0.79 -7.57
C ALA A 24 9.19 0.12 -8.77
N PRO A 25 9.49 -0.30 -10.01
CA PRO A 25 9.10 0.44 -11.21
C PRO A 25 7.60 0.41 -11.48
N GLY A 26 6.86 -0.42 -10.79
CA GLY A 26 5.42 -0.57 -10.92
C GLY A 26 4.87 -1.66 -10.04
N GLY A 27 3.61 -2.03 -10.28
CA GLY A 27 2.92 -3.04 -9.50
C GLY A 27 1.74 -3.67 -10.23
N GLU A 28 1.22 -4.74 -9.67
CA GLU A 28 0.02 -5.42 -10.12
C GLU A 28 -1.12 -5.18 -9.13
N LEU A 29 -2.24 -4.74 -9.67
CA LEU A 29 -3.47 -4.46 -8.93
C LEU A 29 -4.59 -5.36 -9.42
N ARG A 30 -5.58 -5.58 -8.56
CA ARG A 30 -6.79 -6.30 -8.92
C ARG A 30 -8.01 -5.43 -8.69
N VAL A 31 -8.88 -5.40 -9.69
CA VAL A 31 -10.17 -4.69 -9.65
C VAL A 31 -11.28 -5.72 -9.67
N LEU A 32 -12.21 -5.62 -8.73
CA LEU A 32 -13.42 -6.45 -8.66
C LEU A 32 -14.66 -5.58 -8.87
N ASP A 33 -15.50 -5.98 -9.82
CA ASP A 33 -16.88 -5.51 -9.92
C ASP A 33 -17.75 -6.41 -9.03
N LYS A 34 -18.18 -5.89 -7.87
CA LYS A 34 -18.95 -6.66 -6.89
C LYS A 34 -20.36 -7.02 -7.35
N ILE A 35 -20.88 -6.33 -8.36
CA ILE A 35 -22.22 -6.60 -8.92
C ILE A 35 -22.15 -7.75 -9.92
N THR A 36 -21.19 -7.74 -10.83
CA THR A 36 -21.05 -8.74 -11.89
C THR A 36 -20.12 -9.90 -11.52
N GLY A 37 -19.25 -9.71 -10.53
CA GLY A 37 -18.18 -10.64 -10.18
C GLY A 37 -16.98 -10.60 -11.13
N GLU A 38 -16.96 -9.68 -12.09
CA GLU A 38 -15.83 -9.54 -13.02
C GLU A 38 -14.57 -9.09 -12.30
N VAL A 39 -13.46 -9.77 -12.58
CA VAL A 39 -12.13 -9.48 -12.05
C VAL A 39 -11.23 -9.03 -13.18
N THR A 40 -10.55 -7.90 -13.00
CA THR A 40 -9.57 -7.36 -13.94
C THR A 40 -8.25 -7.12 -13.22
N ASP A 41 -7.18 -7.71 -13.71
CA ASP A 41 -5.84 -7.47 -13.20
C ASP A 41 -5.14 -6.41 -14.04
N LEU A 42 -4.53 -5.43 -13.37
CA LEU A 42 -3.82 -4.33 -13.99
C LEU A 42 -2.33 -4.45 -13.66
N THR A 43 -1.51 -4.26 -14.68
CA THR A 43 -0.07 -4.02 -14.51
C THR A 43 0.21 -2.56 -14.81
N LEU A 44 0.59 -1.80 -13.81
CA LEU A 44 0.84 -0.37 -13.91
C LEU A 44 2.29 -0.04 -13.58
N ALA A 45 2.90 0.78 -14.43
CA ALA A 45 4.13 1.47 -14.07
C ALA A 45 3.83 2.56 -13.04
N THR A 46 4.82 2.90 -12.23
CA THR A 46 4.72 4.03 -11.28
C THR A 46 4.39 5.33 -12.03
N GLY A 47 3.33 6.01 -11.61
CA GLY A 47 2.79 7.20 -12.24
C GLY A 47 1.78 6.94 -13.37
N GLU A 48 1.58 5.69 -13.76
CA GLU A 48 0.64 5.32 -14.83
C GLU A 48 -0.80 5.29 -14.32
N THR A 49 -1.72 5.74 -15.18
CA THR A 49 -3.16 5.65 -14.95
C THR A 49 -3.77 4.72 -15.98
N GLN A 50 -4.63 3.81 -15.52
CA GLN A 50 -5.40 2.94 -16.40
C GLN A 50 -6.89 2.99 -16.04
N LYS A 51 -7.74 2.97 -17.05
CA LYS A 51 -9.19 2.94 -16.87
C LYS A 51 -9.70 1.51 -16.87
N VAL A 52 -10.59 1.22 -15.92
CA VAL A 52 -11.38 -0.02 -15.85
C VAL A 52 -12.84 0.36 -15.71
N GLY A 53 -13.60 0.27 -16.80
CA GLY A 53 -14.96 0.79 -16.83
C GLY A 53 -15.00 2.27 -16.39
N PRO A 54 -15.80 2.63 -15.38
CA PRO A 54 -15.88 4.00 -14.88
C PRO A 54 -14.75 4.41 -13.92
N LEU A 55 -13.85 3.48 -13.57
CA LEU A 55 -12.72 3.76 -12.69
C LEU A 55 -11.52 4.27 -13.47
N SER A 56 -10.83 5.27 -12.90
CA SER A 56 -9.48 5.66 -13.28
C SER A 56 -8.54 5.34 -12.12
N VAL A 57 -7.60 4.43 -12.33
CA VAL A 57 -6.68 3.94 -11.30
C VAL A 57 -5.27 4.41 -11.62
N THR A 58 -4.69 5.17 -10.70
CA THR A 58 -3.30 5.64 -10.81
C THR A 58 -2.47 4.98 -9.72
N LEU A 59 -1.36 4.36 -10.12
CA LEU A 59 -0.35 3.87 -9.19
C LEU A 59 0.69 4.96 -8.97
N GLY A 60 0.74 5.53 -7.77
CA GLY A 60 1.72 6.58 -7.43
C GLY A 60 3.08 6.02 -7.02
N ASP A 61 3.09 4.90 -6.32
CA ASP A 61 4.31 4.22 -5.87
C ASP A 61 3.98 2.77 -5.52
N CYS A 62 4.95 1.88 -5.61
CA CYS A 62 4.85 0.53 -5.10
C CYS A 62 6.17 0.16 -4.41
N ARG A 63 6.10 -0.17 -3.13
CA ARG A 63 7.26 -0.48 -2.31
C ARG A 63 7.20 -1.90 -1.80
N TYR A 64 8.34 -2.55 -1.75
CA TYR A 64 8.48 -3.91 -1.21
C TYR A 64 9.59 -3.96 -0.18
N PRO A 65 9.59 -4.94 0.75
CA PRO A 65 10.67 -5.13 1.71
C PRO A 65 11.97 -5.39 0.97
N THR A 66 13.02 -4.61 1.24
CA THR A 66 14.29 -4.69 0.54
C THR A 66 14.91 -6.09 0.62
N ASP A 67 14.83 -6.73 1.78
CA ASP A 67 15.41 -8.05 2.03
C ASP A 67 14.50 -9.22 1.61
N ASN A 68 13.24 -8.92 1.25
CA ASN A 68 12.28 -9.94 0.83
C ASN A 68 11.32 -9.39 -0.23
N PRO A 69 11.74 -9.30 -1.50
CA PRO A 69 10.94 -8.69 -2.57
C PRO A 69 9.57 -9.33 -2.80
N ALA A 70 9.43 -10.61 -2.48
CA ALA A 70 8.16 -11.33 -2.61
C ALA A 70 7.31 -11.33 -1.34
N GLY A 71 7.78 -10.72 -0.25
CA GLY A 71 7.16 -10.84 1.08
C GLY A 71 5.92 -10.00 1.27
N ASN A 72 5.86 -8.80 0.71
CA ASN A 72 4.73 -7.89 0.83
C ASN A 72 4.79 -6.80 -0.25
N ALA A 73 3.71 -6.03 -0.38
CA ALA A 73 3.67 -4.85 -1.23
C ALA A 73 2.89 -3.74 -0.56
N TYR A 74 3.41 -2.53 -0.69
CA TYR A 74 2.79 -1.28 -0.22
C TYR A 74 2.58 -0.40 -1.43
N ALA A 75 1.35 -0.17 -1.83
CA ALA A 75 1.03 0.61 -3.03
C ALA A 75 0.26 1.88 -2.69
N GLU A 76 0.77 2.99 -3.17
CA GLU A 76 0.04 4.26 -3.14
C GLU A 76 -0.81 4.36 -4.39
N MET A 77 -2.11 4.58 -4.20
CA MET A 77 -3.07 4.68 -5.29
C MET A 77 -3.96 5.90 -5.17
N THR A 78 -4.39 6.40 -6.31
CA THR A 78 -5.47 7.38 -6.43
C THR A 78 -6.49 6.84 -7.41
N ILE A 79 -7.75 6.75 -6.99
CA ILE A 79 -8.82 6.16 -7.80
C ILE A 79 -9.96 7.16 -7.89
N TYR A 80 -10.38 7.43 -9.14
CA TYR A 80 -11.55 8.25 -9.44
C TYR A 80 -12.66 7.38 -10.01
N TYR A 81 -13.88 7.77 -9.74
CA TYR A 81 -15.09 7.15 -10.27
C TYR A 81 -15.87 8.15 -11.10
N ARG A 82 -16.16 7.82 -12.38
CA ARG A 82 -16.96 8.63 -13.31
C ARG A 82 -16.46 10.08 -13.45
N ASP A 83 -15.15 10.28 -13.53
CA ASP A 83 -14.55 11.62 -13.65
C ASP A 83 -14.98 12.60 -12.56
N GLY A 84 -15.29 12.09 -11.35
CA GLY A 84 -15.64 12.91 -10.20
C GLY A 84 -14.54 13.86 -9.81
N ALA A 85 -14.92 14.98 -9.15
CA ALA A 85 -13.96 15.99 -8.70
C ALA A 85 -13.04 15.50 -7.58
N ASP A 86 -13.56 14.59 -6.75
CA ASP A 86 -12.83 13.99 -5.63
C ASP A 86 -12.55 12.52 -5.88
N PRO A 87 -11.37 12.01 -5.49
CA PRO A 87 -11.08 10.59 -5.59
C PRO A 87 -11.97 9.79 -4.65
N VAL A 88 -12.36 8.59 -5.08
CA VAL A 88 -13.05 7.62 -4.22
C VAL A 88 -12.08 6.89 -3.30
N PHE A 89 -10.79 6.93 -3.62
CA PHE A 89 -9.70 6.45 -2.78
C PHE A 89 -8.42 7.23 -3.08
N ARG A 90 -7.68 7.56 -2.04
CA ARG A 90 -6.30 8.05 -2.11
C ARG A 90 -5.55 7.60 -0.87
N GLY A 91 -4.51 6.84 -1.05
CA GLY A 91 -3.68 6.38 0.06
C GLY A 91 -2.89 5.13 -0.26
N TRP A 92 -2.33 4.56 0.80
CA TRP A 92 -1.53 3.36 0.74
C TRP A 92 -2.35 2.11 1.04
N MET A 93 -2.21 1.10 0.20
CA MET A 93 -2.75 -0.24 0.44
C MET A 93 -1.60 -1.21 0.71
N ILE A 94 -1.90 -2.22 1.54
CA ILE A 94 -0.94 -3.26 1.94
C ILE A 94 -1.45 -4.59 1.42
N ALA A 95 -0.63 -5.31 0.64
CA ALA A 95 -1.05 -6.57 0.02
C ALA A 95 -1.41 -7.65 1.05
N SER A 96 -0.67 -7.74 2.16
CA SER A 96 -0.91 -8.72 3.23
C SER A 96 -2.10 -8.37 4.13
N ALA A 97 -2.61 -7.15 4.07
CA ALA A 97 -3.67 -6.66 4.93
C ALA A 97 -4.59 -5.68 4.18
N PRO A 98 -5.31 -6.14 3.15
CA PRO A 98 -6.12 -5.27 2.31
C PRO A 98 -7.25 -4.55 3.06
N ALA A 99 -7.70 -5.10 4.19
CA ALA A 99 -8.76 -4.51 4.99
C ALA A 99 -8.30 -3.31 5.85
N LEU A 100 -6.98 -3.10 6.04
CA LEU A 100 -6.48 -2.00 6.88
C LEU A 100 -6.75 -0.62 6.27
N ASN A 101 -6.75 -0.51 4.96
CA ASN A 101 -7.06 0.71 4.23
C ASN A 101 -7.73 0.35 2.91
N ALA A 102 -8.99 -0.04 2.99
CA ALA A 102 -9.77 -0.49 1.84
C ALA A 102 -10.50 0.66 1.15
N MET A 103 -10.66 0.55 -0.16
CA MET A 103 -11.58 1.42 -0.88
C MET A 103 -13.01 1.06 -0.51
N GLU A 104 -13.76 2.03 0.01
CA GLU A 104 -15.18 1.88 0.31
C GLU A 104 -15.99 2.38 -0.88
N HIS A 105 -16.51 1.45 -1.67
CA HIS A 105 -17.37 1.75 -2.81
C HIS A 105 -18.44 0.67 -2.95
N PRO A 106 -19.69 1.03 -3.29
CA PRO A 106 -20.78 0.05 -3.36
C PRO A 106 -20.64 -0.97 -4.49
N ARG A 107 -19.88 -0.63 -5.55
CA ARG A 107 -19.74 -1.51 -6.72
C ARG A 107 -18.34 -2.07 -6.91
N TYR A 108 -17.31 -1.28 -6.67
CA TYR A 108 -15.94 -1.67 -7.00
C TYR A 108 -15.09 -1.88 -5.76
N ASP A 109 -14.17 -2.82 -5.87
CA ASP A 109 -13.07 -3.02 -4.95
C ASP A 109 -11.75 -3.07 -5.72
N VAL A 110 -10.71 -2.51 -5.15
CA VAL A 110 -9.37 -2.48 -5.74
C VAL A 110 -8.36 -2.79 -4.64
N TRP A 111 -7.41 -3.65 -4.93
CA TRP A 111 -6.29 -3.90 -4.01
C TRP A 111 -5.02 -4.25 -4.75
N VAL A 112 -3.89 -4.09 -4.07
CA VAL A 112 -2.58 -4.44 -4.59
C VAL A 112 -2.33 -5.94 -4.43
N LEU A 113 -1.78 -6.57 -5.47
CA LEU A 113 -1.35 -7.97 -5.43
C LEU A 113 0.13 -8.06 -5.09
N ARG A 114 0.96 -7.36 -5.83
CA ARG A 114 2.42 -7.33 -5.67
C ARG A 114 3.04 -6.14 -6.36
N CYS A 115 4.26 -5.79 -5.96
CA CYS A 115 5.09 -4.89 -6.76
C CYS A 115 5.79 -5.66 -7.88
N MET A 116 6.17 -4.95 -8.94
CA MET A 116 7.12 -5.46 -9.94
C MET A 116 8.49 -5.55 -9.27
N THR A 117 9.02 -6.76 -9.13
CA THR A 117 10.34 -7.00 -8.53
C THR A 117 11.31 -7.56 -9.56
N PRO A 118 12.64 -7.35 -9.33
CA PRO A 118 13.66 -7.89 -10.23
C PRO A 118 13.61 -9.41 -10.32
#